data_d6b9b58c005f6a09727077376b7edc88
#
_entry.id   d6b9b58c005f6a09727077376b7edc88
#
_cell.length_a   1.000
_cell.length_b   1.000
_cell.length_c   1.000
_cell.angle_alpha   90.00
_cell.angle_beta   90.00
_cell.angle_gamma   90.00
#
_symmetry.space_group_name_H-M   'P 1'
#
loop_
_entity.id
_entity.type
_entity.pdbx_description
1 polymer ?
#
loop_
_entity_poly.entity_id
_entity_poly.type
_entity_poly.pdbx_seq_one_letter_code
_entity_poly.pdbx_strand_id
1 'polypeptide(L)'
;MPPSPEMNVETSGSLDLSGELPPVMLEEPIRGSRAWSAPDLTSEDWTIQFSENALEEIHTIAETIRNHPLPDFLRTPEDFEIPHLREIASSAKSILDQGCGFCVMEPFPLDSLNDQEQVECFRIFSQLLGRPVAQKWDGTMMYDVTDTGQPYSYGVRGSYTNVELPFHNDNAFGIRLPEYVGLFCK
;
A
#
# COMPACT_ATOMS: atom_id res chain seq x y z
N MET A 1 31.96 43.04 -22.56
CA MET A 1 30.94 42.45 -21.70
C MET A 1 30.93 40.97 -21.98
N PRO A 2 31.25 40.12 -21.00
CA PRO A 2 31.10 38.67 -21.19
C PRO A 2 29.61 38.31 -21.11
N PRO A 3 29.13 37.29 -21.84
CA PRO A 3 27.75 36.86 -21.78
C PRO A 3 27.45 36.24 -20.40
N SER A 4 26.26 36.54 -19.88
CA SER A 4 25.75 36.00 -18.65
C SER A 4 25.60 34.47 -18.75
N PRO A 5 25.88 33.71 -17.67
CA PRO A 5 25.64 32.28 -17.69
C PRO A 5 24.16 32.01 -17.78
N GLU A 6 23.75 31.24 -18.80
CA GLU A 6 22.41 30.68 -18.90
C GLU A 6 22.22 29.74 -17.70
N MET A 7 21.34 30.12 -16.78
CA MET A 7 20.88 29.21 -15.73
C MET A 7 20.06 28.10 -16.39
N ASN A 8 20.63 26.90 -16.46
CA ASN A 8 19.86 25.69 -16.68
C ASN A 8 18.92 25.51 -15.48
N VAL A 9 17.68 25.98 -15.62
CA VAL A 9 16.61 25.58 -14.73
C VAL A 9 16.27 24.15 -15.09
N GLU A 10 16.87 23.20 -14.39
CA GLU A 10 16.35 21.85 -14.36
C GLU A 10 14.93 21.95 -13.77
N THR A 11 13.93 21.83 -14.62
CA THR A 11 12.53 21.66 -14.22
C THR A 11 12.36 20.26 -13.64
N SER A 12 12.81 20.09 -12.40
CA SER A 12 12.46 18.94 -11.59
C SER A 12 10.97 19.03 -11.29
N GLY A 13 10.16 18.28 -12.04
CA GLY A 13 8.72 18.19 -11.81
C GLY A 13 7.86 18.22 -13.06
N SER A 14 8.40 18.31 -14.27
CA SER A 14 7.62 18.03 -15.46
C SER A 14 7.31 16.53 -15.49
N LEU A 15 6.02 16.19 -15.52
CA LEU A 15 5.58 14.87 -15.99
C LEU A 15 6.33 14.61 -17.28
N ASP A 16 7.18 13.58 -17.27
CA ASP A 16 7.82 13.11 -18.49
C ASP A 16 6.73 12.55 -19.41
N LEU A 17 6.26 13.40 -20.28
CA LEU A 17 5.31 13.05 -21.35
C LEU A 17 6.03 12.63 -22.62
N SER A 18 7.37 12.58 -22.63
CA SER A 18 8.14 11.99 -23.69
C SER A 18 7.93 10.49 -23.68
N GLY A 19 6.92 10.05 -24.44
CA GLY A 19 6.41 8.70 -24.43
C GLY A 19 7.48 7.63 -24.50
N GLU A 20 7.74 6.97 -23.39
CA GLU A 20 8.01 5.56 -23.48
C GLU A 20 6.87 4.96 -24.29
N LEU A 21 7.20 4.20 -25.30
CA LEU A 21 6.22 3.49 -26.11
C LEU A 21 5.17 2.87 -25.18
N PRO A 22 3.89 2.97 -25.52
CA PRO A 22 2.84 2.38 -24.69
C PRO A 22 3.24 0.94 -24.37
N PRO A 23 3.00 0.48 -23.12
CA PRO A 23 3.36 -0.87 -22.74
C PRO A 23 2.76 -1.83 -23.74
N VAL A 24 3.59 -2.73 -24.26
CA VAL A 24 3.15 -3.75 -25.19
C VAL A 24 2.07 -4.57 -24.46
N MET A 25 0.86 -4.59 -25.01
CA MET A 25 -0.21 -5.40 -24.45
C MET A 25 0.22 -6.86 -24.44
N LEU A 26 -0.05 -7.54 -23.33
CA LEU A 26 0.20 -8.96 -23.22
C LEU A 26 -0.72 -9.70 -24.20
N GLU A 27 -0.15 -10.30 -25.22
CA GLU A 27 -0.89 -11.06 -26.24
C GLU A 27 -1.00 -12.54 -25.89
N GLU A 28 -0.15 -13.03 -24.98
CA GLU A 28 -0.13 -14.42 -24.57
C GLU A 28 -0.89 -14.62 -23.23
N PRO A 29 -1.49 -15.81 -23.01
CA PRO A 29 -2.11 -16.15 -21.74
C PRO A 29 -1.10 -16.06 -20.59
N ILE A 30 -1.53 -15.46 -19.46
CA ILE A 30 -0.77 -15.47 -18.23
C ILE A 30 -0.62 -16.91 -17.76
N ARG A 31 0.58 -17.30 -17.33
CA ARG A 31 0.94 -18.64 -16.86
C ARG A 31 1.69 -18.56 -15.53
N GLY A 32 1.87 -19.74 -14.89
CA GLY A 32 2.61 -19.84 -13.63
C GLY A 32 1.76 -19.51 -12.40
N SER A 33 2.40 -19.11 -11.32
CA SER A 33 1.78 -18.87 -10.01
C SER A 33 0.65 -17.83 -10.00
N ARG A 34 0.61 -16.94 -10.99
CA ARG A 34 -0.42 -15.90 -11.12
C ARG A 34 -1.64 -16.33 -11.95
N ALA A 35 -1.60 -17.51 -12.57
CA ALA A 35 -2.68 -18.06 -13.39
C ALA A 35 -3.44 -19.14 -12.61
N TRP A 36 -4.23 -18.72 -11.65
CA TRP A 36 -4.96 -19.61 -10.75
C TRP A 36 -6.47 -19.36 -10.79
N SER A 37 -7.22 -20.35 -10.33
CA SER A 37 -8.64 -20.24 -9.97
C SER A 37 -8.80 -20.61 -8.49
N ALA A 38 -9.94 -20.24 -7.89
CA ALA A 38 -10.11 -20.44 -6.44
C ALA A 38 -9.85 -21.88 -5.95
N PRO A 39 -10.20 -22.96 -6.67
CA PRO A 39 -9.86 -24.32 -6.27
C PRO A 39 -8.36 -24.67 -6.30
N ASP A 40 -7.55 -23.87 -6.99
CA ASP A 40 -6.10 -24.11 -7.13
C ASP A 40 -5.29 -23.61 -5.94
N LEU A 41 -5.92 -22.81 -5.06
CA LEU A 41 -5.27 -22.19 -3.91
C LEU A 41 -5.80 -22.74 -2.59
N THR A 42 -4.90 -22.83 -1.63
CA THR A 42 -5.21 -23.07 -0.22
C THR A 42 -4.85 -21.85 0.61
N SER A 43 -5.35 -21.76 1.84
CA SER A 43 -4.99 -20.64 2.73
C SER A 43 -3.49 -20.53 2.98
N GLU A 44 -2.74 -21.62 2.88
CA GLU A 44 -1.29 -21.65 3.05
C GLU A 44 -0.56 -20.88 1.94
N ASP A 45 -1.16 -20.75 0.75
CA ASP A 45 -0.55 -20.06 -0.39
C ASP A 45 -0.56 -18.53 -0.25
N TRP A 46 -1.45 -17.98 0.58
CA TRP A 46 -1.69 -16.55 0.67
C TRP A 46 -1.81 -15.98 2.09
N THR A 47 -1.83 -16.82 3.14
CA THR A 47 -1.93 -16.34 4.52
C THR A 47 -0.55 -16.23 5.17
N ILE A 48 -0.30 -15.11 5.82
CA ILE A 48 0.88 -14.89 6.64
C ILE A 48 0.43 -14.63 8.07
N GLN A 49 0.97 -15.41 9.00
CA GLN A 49 0.71 -15.24 10.42
C GLN A 49 1.73 -14.31 11.06
N PHE A 50 1.25 -13.34 11.85
CA PHE A 50 2.13 -12.57 12.73
C PHE A 50 2.61 -13.47 13.86
N SER A 51 3.93 -13.60 14.02
CA SER A 51 4.52 -14.27 15.17
C SER A 51 4.33 -13.44 16.45
N GLU A 52 4.42 -14.07 17.61
CA GLU A 52 4.37 -13.37 18.91
C GLU A 52 5.39 -12.21 18.95
N ASN A 53 6.61 -12.44 18.50
CA ASN A 53 7.64 -11.40 18.44
C ASN A 53 7.26 -10.24 17.52
N ALA A 54 6.65 -10.51 16.37
CA ALA A 54 6.17 -9.46 15.47
C ALA A 54 5.03 -8.64 16.10
N LEU A 55 4.14 -9.29 16.86
CA LEU A 55 3.10 -8.60 17.62
C LEU A 55 3.69 -7.72 18.74
N GLU A 56 4.73 -8.18 19.43
CA GLU A 56 5.47 -7.38 20.42
C GLU A 56 6.15 -6.15 19.77
N GLU A 57 6.68 -6.30 18.57
CA GLU A 57 7.21 -5.17 17.81
C GLU A 57 6.13 -4.13 17.47
N ILE A 58 4.92 -4.58 17.08
CA ILE A 58 3.78 -3.67 16.85
C ILE A 58 3.42 -2.93 18.14
N HIS A 59 3.36 -3.61 19.28
CA HIS A 59 3.10 -2.96 20.56
C HIS A 59 4.18 -1.94 20.94
N THR A 60 5.44 -2.22 20.66
CA THR A 60 6.56 -1.30 20.89
C THR A 60 6.44 -0.05 20.02
N ILE A 61 6.05 -0.22 18.75
CA ILE A 61 5.75 0.91 17.86
C ILE A 61 4.61 1.75 18.43
N ALA A 62 3.50 1.12 18.82
CA ALA A 62 2.33 1.80 19.37
C ALA A 62 2.65 2.55 20.66
N GLU A 63 3.43 1.96 21.56
CA GLU A 63 3.89 2.62 22.79
C GLU A 63 4.75 3.85 22.49
N THR A 64 5.64 3.74 21.50
CA THR A 64 6.46 4.86 21.05
C THR A 64 5.62 5.99 20.48
N ILE A 65 4.60 5.66 19.68
CA ILE A 65 3.65 6.65 19.12
C ILE A 65 2.90 7.37 20.24
N ARG A 66 2.43 6.63 21.23
CA ARG A 66 1.68 7.16 22.39
C ARG A 66 2.51 8.10 23.25
N ASN A 67 3.74 7.70 23.55
CA ASN A 67 4.62 8.44 24.45
C ASN A 67 5.32 9.63 23.78
N HIS A 68 5.50 9.57 22.47
CA HIS A 68 6.21 10.58 21.69
C HIS A 68 5.43 10.90 20.40
N PRO A 69 4.26 11.53 20.48
CA PRO A 69 3.46 11.81 19.30
C PRO A 69 4.22 12.73 18.34
N LEU A 70 4.18 12.37 17.05
CA LEU A 70 4.71 13.16 15.93
C LEU A 70 3.61 13.33 14.89
N PRO A 71 3.70 14.37 14.05
CA PRO A 71 2.85 14.45 12.87
C PRO A 71 2.99 13.22 12.00
N ASP A 72 1.90 12.85 11.32
CA ASP A 72 1.85 11.72 10.40
C ASP A 72 2.99 11.81 9.37
N PHE A 73 3.50 10.65 8.97
CA PHE A 73 4.57 10.49 7.98
C PHE A 73 5.98 10.96 8.39
N LEU A 74 6.19 11.43 9.61
CA LEU A 74 7.54 11.72 10.10
C LEU A 74 8.25 10.48 10.64
N ARG A 75 7.51 9.44 11.01
CA ARG A 75 8.11 8.16 11.41
C ARG A 75 8.24 7.23 10.22
N THR A 76 9.34 6.51 10.22
CA THR A 76 9.67 5.50 9.22
C THR A 76 10.04 4.18 9.89
N PRO A 77 10.06 3.06 9.18
CA PRO A 77 10.52 1.78 9.74
C PRO A 77 11.96 1.82 10.26
N GLU A 78 12.77 2.78 9.84
CA GLU A 78 14.16 2.97 10.27
C GLU A 78 14.26 3.53 11.69
N ASP A 79 13.17 4.09 12.22
CA ASP A 79 13.10 4.59 13.60
C ASP A 79 12.93 3.46 14.63
N PHE A 80 12.77 2.20 14.18
CA PHE A 80 12.42 1.05 15.01
C PHE A 80 13.29 -0.17 14.74
N GLU A 81 13.63 -0.89 15.80
CA GLU A 81 14.20 -2.23 15.71
C GLU A 81 13.07 -3.26 15.57
N ILE A 82 12.75 -3.62 14.31
CA ILE A 82 11.60 -4.45 13.94
C ILE A 82 12.00 -5.60 12.99
N PRO A 83 12.93 -6.46 13.38
CA PRO A 83 13.42 -7.53 12.51
C PRO A 83 12.32 -8.52 12.10
N HIS A 84 11.38 -8.87 12.99
CA HIS A 84 10.33 -9.84 12.70
C HIS A 84 9.28 -9.26 11.75
N LEU A 85 8.94 -7.98 11.88
CA LEU A 85 8.06 -7.31 10.91
C LEU A 85 8.73 -7.20 9.53
N ARG A 86 10.05 -7.02 9.47
CA ARG A 86 10.80 -7.07 8.21
C ARG A 86 10.78 -8.45 7.56
N GLU A 87 10.85 -9.52 8.34
CA GLU A 87 10.72 -10.89 7.85
C GLU A 87 9.31 -11.15 7.28
N ILE A 88 8.27 -10.70 7.99
CA ILE A 88 6.88 -10.79 7.52
C ILE A 88 6.70 -10.01 6.22
N ALA A 89 7.21 -8.78 6.14
CA ALA A 89 7.14 -7.98 4.93
C ALA A 89 7.90 -8.64 3.75
N SER A 90 9.05 -9.26 4.01
CA SER A 90 9.80 -10.01 2.99
C SER A 90 8.99 -11.22 2.49
N SER A 91 8.34 -11.95 3.38
CA SER A 91 7.46 -13.07 3.03
C SER A 91 6.26 -12.59 2.20
N ALA A 92 5.64 -11.49 2.61
CA ALA A 92 4.54 -10.87 1.87
C ALA A 92 4.97 -10.48 0.44
N LYS A 93 6.13 -9.83 0.30
CA LYS A 93 6.67 -9.49 -1.03
C LYS A 93 6.93 -10.73 -1.88
N SER A 94 7.42 -11.80 -1.32
CA SER A 94 7.63 -13.07 -2.04
C SER A 94 6.30 -13.62 -2.60
N ILE A 95 5.23 -13.63 -1.81
CA ILE A 95 3.91 -14.07 -2.26
C ILE A 95 3.34 -13.11 -3.31
N LEU A 96 3.47 -11.80 -3.10
CA LEU A 96 2.98 -10.77 -4.01
C LEU A 96 3.70 -10.79 -5.36
N ASP A 97 5.03 -10.94 -5.36
CA ASP A 97 5.85 -10.81 -6.56
C ASP A 97 6.01 -12.14 -7.33
N GLN A 98 6.09 -13.26 -6.62
CA GLN A 98 6.43 -14.57 -7.18
C GLN A 98 5.34 -15.64 -6.96
N GLY A 99 4.45 -15.43 -5.99
CA GLY A 99 3.35 -16.32 -5.66
C GLY A 99 2.05 -15.97 -6.39
N CYS A 100 0.93 -16.18 -5.70
CA CYS A 100 -0.42 -15.95 -6.24
C CYS A 100 -0.78 -14.47 -6.47
N GLY A 101 0.03 -13.54 -5.97
CA GLY A 101 -0.13 -12.09 -6.22
C GLY A 101 -1.02 -11.37 -5.22
N PHE A 102 -1.49 -12.03 -4.18
CA PHE A 102 -2.16 -11.42 -3.04
C PHE A 102 -1.80 -12.16 -1.75
N CYS A 103 -1.89 -11.48 -0.61
CA CYS A 103 -1.74 -12.12 0.70
C CYS A 103 -2.65 -11.47 1.74
N VAL A 104 -2.99 -12.25 2.76
CA VAL A 104 -3.69 -11.78 3.96
C VAL A 104 -2.76 -12.01 5.14
N MET A 105 -2.60 -10.98 5.96
CA MET A 105 -1.74 -11.02 7.15
C MET A 105 -2.61 -10.91 8.41
N GLU A 106 -2.48 -11.89 9.30
CA GLU A 106 -3.31 -12.00 10.51
C GLU A 106 -2.63 -12.74 11.66
N PRO A 107 -3.08 -12.56 12.92
CA PRO A 107 -3.95 -11.48 13.36
C PRO A 107 -3.18 -10.17 13.54
N PHE A 108 -3.83 -9.03 13.28
CA PHE A 108 -3.32 -7.73 13.71
C PHE A 108 -3.93 -7.40 15.09
N PRO A 109 -3.18 -6.82 16.06
CA PRO A 109 -3.63 -6.71 17.45
C PRO A 109 -4.58 -5.51 17.68
N LEU A 110 -5.71 -5.48 16.97
CA LEU A 110 -6.67 -4.36 16.98
C LEU A 110 -7.17 -4.00 18.37
N ASP A 111 -7.57 -5.01 19.17
CA ASP A 111 -8.22 -4.82 20.48
C ASP A 111 -7.29 -4.14 21.51
N SER A 112 -5.98 -4.20 21.31
CA SER A 112 -4.98 -3.64 22.22
C SER A 112 -4.48 -2.25 21.83
N LEU A 113 -4.89 -1.76 20.67
CA LEU A 113 -4.45 -0.50 20.07
C LEU A 113 -5.64 0.45 19.90
N ASN A 114 -5.44 1.74 20.16
CA ASN A 114 -6.42 2.74 19.77
C ASN A 114 -6.38 3.01 18.25
N ASP A 115 -7.40 3.68 17.72
CA ASP A 115 -7.57 3.92 16.29
C ASP A 115 -6.36 4.59 15.63
N GLN A 116 -5.74 5.56 16.30
CA GLN A 116 -4.56 6.25 15.79
C GLN A 116 -3.35 5.31 15.75
N GLU A 117 -3.14 4.55 16.81
CA GLU A 117 -2.05 3.56 16.90
C GLU A 117 -2.19 2.49 15.81
N GLN A 118 -3.41 1.98 15.59
CA GLN A 118 -3.70 1.01 14.55
C GLN A 118 -3.29 1.53 13.16
N VAL A 119 -3.74 2.74 12.82
CA VAL A 119 -3.45 3.38 11.53
C VAL A 119 -1.95 3.63 11.36
N GLU A 120 -1.29 4.16 12.38
CA GLU A 120 0.14 4.47 12.33
C GLU A 120 1.01 3.21 12.27
N CYS A 121 0.69 2.15 13.04
CA CYS A 121 1.38 0.87 12.97
C CYS A 121 1.25 0.25 11.58
N PHE A 122 0.02 0.25 11.01
CA PHE A 122 -0.19 -0.22 9.65
C PHE A 122 0.57 0.61 8.62
N ARG A 123 0.60 1.93 8.78
CA ARG A 123 1.36 2.84 7.93
C ARG A 123 2.86 2.57 7.95
N ILE A 124 3.43 2.36 9.14
CA ILE A 124 4.85 2.02 9.31
C ILE A 124 5.15 0.67 8.67
N PHE A 125 4.32 -0.35 8.94
CA PHE A 125 4.46 -1.67 8.34
C PHE A 125 4.37 -1.61 6.80
N SER A 126 3.42 -0.86 6.25
CA SER A 126 3.25 -0.73 4.80
C SER A 126 4.49 -0.19 4.09
N GLN A 127 5.29 0.66 4.76
CA GLN A 127 6.53 1.17 4.22
C GLN A 127 7.62 0.11 4.06
N LEU A 128 7.52 -1.02 4.74
CA LEU A 128 8.41 -2.18 4.53
C LEU A 128 8.11 -2.88 3.20
N LEU A 129 6.88 -2.78 2.71
CA LEU A 129 6.46 -3.35 1.43
C LEU A 129 6.84 -2.45 0.27
N GLY A 130 6.69 -1.14 0.43
CA GLY A 130 6.98 -0.19 -0.62
C GLY A 130 6.82 1.26 -0.17
N ARG A 131 7.16 2.17 -1.06
CA ARG A 131 7.02 3.60 -0.81
C ARG A 131 5.54 4.01 -0.97
N PRO A 132 4.90 4.58 0.06
CA PRO A 132 3.54 5.09 -0.04
C PRO A 132 3.42 6.19 -1.09
N VAL A 133 2.30 6.19 -1.80
CA VAL A 133 1.96 7.22 -2.78
C VAL A 133 0.64 7.90 -2.42
N ALA A 134 0.51 9.17 -2.79
CA ALA A 134 -0.71 9.90 -2.53
C ALA A 134 -1.91 9.28 -3.26
N GLN A 135 -2.99 9.04 -2.51
CA GLN A 135 -4.24 8.47 -3.00
C GLN A 135 -5.20 9.54 -3.49
N LYS A 136 -4.96 10.80 -3.10
CA LYS A 136 -5.74 11.95 -3.48
C LYS A 136 -4.82 13.11 -3.89
N TRP A 137 -5.37 14.03 -4.67
CA TRP A 137 -4.65 15.21 -5.15
C TRP A 137 -4.15 16.16 -4.04
N ASP A 138 -4.75 16.08 -2.86
CA ASP A 138 -4.37 16.86 -1.67
C ASP A 138 -3.20 16.25 -0.88
N GLY A 139 -2.64 15.14 -1.36
CA GLY A 139 -1.53 14.44 -0.71
C GLY A 139 -1.96 13.35 0.29
N THR A 140 -3.26 13.09 0.44
CA THR A 140 -3.76 12.03 1.33
C THR A 140 -3.17 10.68 0.92
N MET A 141 -2.43 10.03 1.83
CA MET A 141 -1.78 8.74 1.59
C MET A 141 -2.67 7.54 1.95
N MET A 142 -3.54 7.72 2.95
CA MET A 142 -4.49 6.70 3.43
C MET A 142 -5.86 7.34 3.63
N TYR A 143 -6.92 6.62 3.37
CA TYR A 143 -8.29 7.09 3.62
C TYR A 143 -9.21 5.93 3.94
N ASP A 144 -10.28 6.22 4.67
CA ASP A 144 -11.27 5.22 5.04
C ASP A 144 -12.15 4.83 3.86
N VAL A 145 -12.33 3.52 3.70
CA VAL A 145 -13.32 2.93 2.81
C VAL A 145 -14.50 2.49 3.67
N THR A 146 -15.57 3.24 3.63
CA THR A 146 -16.72 3.03 4.52
C THR A 146 -18.02 3.38 3.82
N ASP A 147 -19.03 2.51 3.96
CA ASP A 147 -20.39 2.84 3.51
C ASP A 147 -20.94 3.99 4.36
N THR A 148 -21.11 5.13 3.72
CA THR A 148 -21.69 6.34 4.35
C THR A 148 -23.20 6.40 4.24
N GLY A 149 -23.84 5.37 3.68
CA GLY A 149 -25.26 5.32 3.37
C GLY A 149 -25.66 6.17 2.15
N GLN A 150 -24.67 6.71 1.42
CA GLN A 150 -24.96 7.43 0.18
C GLN A 150 -25.28 6.44 -0.96
N PRO A 151 -26.33 6.68 -1.74
CA PRO A 151 -26.58 5.85 -2.93
C PRO A 151 -25.49 6.08 -3.97
N TYR A 152 -25.04 4.99 -4.59
CA TYR A 152 -24.11 5.08 -5.71
C TYR A 152 -24.73 5.87 -6.87
N SER A 153 -24.07 6.92 -7.31
CA SER A 153 -24.49 7.79 -8.40
C SER A 153 -23.29 8.47 -9.07
N TYR A 154 -23.55 9.15 -10.18
CA TYR A 154 -22.49 9.89 -10.88
C TYR A 154 -21.79 10.88 -9.93
N GLY A 155 -20.46 10.80 -9.86
CA GLY A 155 -19.62 11.63 -8.99
C GLY A 155 -19.43 11.12 -7.57
N VAL A 156 -20.14 10.07 -7.15
CA VAL A 156 -19.95 9.41 -5.85
C VAL A 156 -18.93 8.29 -6.01
N ARG A 157 -17.89 8.30 -5.19
CA ARG A 157 -16.90 7.22 -5.19
C ARG A 157 -17.49 5.95 -4.59
N GLY A 158 -17.19 4.79 -5.19
CA GLY A 158 -17.58 3.49 -4.67
C GLY A 158 -17.14 3.26 -3.21
N SER A 159 -15.98 3.82 -2.82
CA SER A 159 -15.43 3.74 -1.45
C SER A 159 -16.29 4.38 -0.36
N TYR A 160 -17.34 5.12 -0.71
CA TYR A 160 -18.31 5.72 0.22
C TYR A 160 -19.67 5.02 0.21
N THR A 161 -19.79 3.94 -0.50
CA THR A 161 -21.05 3.22 -0.72
C THR A 161 -20.86 1.73 -0.50
N ASN A 162 -21.96 1.00 -0.42
CA ASN A 162 -21.99 -0.46 -0.38
C ASN A 162 -22.13 -1.11 -1.77
N VAL A 163 -21.82 -0.37 -2.84
CA VAL A 163 -21.89 -0.93 -4.18
C VAL A 163 -20.87 -2.06 -4.37
N GLU A 164 -21.32 -3.13 -5.00
CA GLU A 164 -20.41 -4.19 -5.42
C GLU A 164 -19.40 -3.66 -6.45
N LEU A 165 -18.12 -3.89 -6.18
CA LEU A 165 -17.06 -3.51 -7.11
C LEU A 165 -16.76 -4.66 -8.06
N PRO A 166 -16.94 -4.46 -9.38
CA PRO A 166 -16.47 -5.42 -10.37
C PRO A 166 -14.94 -5.48 -10.38
N PHE A 167 -14.39 -6.51 -11.02
CA PHE A 167 -12.95 -6.57 -11.26
C PHE A 167 -12.45 -5.30 -11.95
N HIS A 168 -11.42 -4.68 -11.38
CA HIS A 168 -10.84 -3.43 -11.87
C HIS A 168 -9.35 -3.36 -11.52
N ASN A 169 -8.68 -2.41 -12.11
CA ASN A 169 -7.34 -2.00 -11.72
C ASN A 169 -7.43 -0.61 -11.07
N ASP A 170 -6.76 -0.46 -9.93
CA ASP A 170 -6.64 0.85 -9.30
C ASP A 170 -5.77 1.79 -10.15
N ASN A 171 -6.17 3.06 -10.20
CA ASN A 171 -5.47 4.10 -10.97
C ASN A 171 -5.25 3.74 -12.47
N ALA A 172 -6.13 2.97 -13.08
CA ALA A 172 -6.03 2.57 -14.49
C ALA A 172 -5.94 3.74 -15.49
N PHE A 173 -6.27 4.95 -15.06
CA PHE A 173 -6.11 6.19 -15.81
C PHE A 173 -4.75 6.87 -15.57
N GLY A 174 -3.94 6.38 -14.64
CA GLY A 174 -2.62 6.91 -14.33
C GLY A 174 -1.55 6.43 -15.32
N ILE A 175 -0.46 7.19 -15.43
CA ILE A 175 0.70 6.82 -16.25
C ILE A 175 1.41 5.59 -15.65
N ARG A 176 1.37 5.45 -14.32
CA ARG A 176 1.89 4.28 -13.60
C ARG A 176 0.83 3.77 -12.63
N LEU A 177 0.67 2.45 -12.62
CA LEU A 177 -0.15 1.77 -11.64
C LEU A 177 0.61 1.60 -10.32
N PRO A 178 -0.06 1.57 -9.15
CA PRO A 178 0.59 1.13 -7.93
C PRO A 178 1.03 -0.33 -8.07
N GLU A 179 2.20 -0.66 -7.55
CA GLU A 179 2.68 -2.05 -7.54
C GLU A 179 1.90 -2.89 -6.52
N TYR A 180 1.54 -2.28 -5.40
CA TYR A 180 0.77 -2.91 -4.33
C TYR A 180 -0.37 -2.02 -3.87
N VAL A 181 -1.47 -2.64 -3.51
CA VAL A 181 -2.60 -2.01 -2.82
C VAL A 181 -2.79 -2.73 -1.50
N GLY A 182 -2.79 -2.01 -0.40
CA GLY A 182 -3.01 -2.55 0.93
C GLY A 182 -4.35 -2.08 1.50
N LEU A 183 -5.10 -3.01 2.09
CA LEU A 183 -6.32 -2.73 2.84
C LEU A 183 -6.11 -3.14 4.28
N PHE A 184 -6.55 -2.30 5.20
CA PHE A 184 -6.53 -2.55 6.63
C PHE A 184 -7.97 -2.62 7.13
N CYS A 185 -8.39 -3.81 7.54
CA CYS A 185 -9.74 -4.05 8.05
C CYS A 185 -9.77 -3.80 9.56
N LYS A 186 -10.66 -2.91 9.99
CA LYS A 186 -10.91 -2.59 11.40
C LYS A 186 -12.26 -3.12 11.86
#